data_af0dd2247cf7cae408f52243764f29e5
#
_entry.id   af0dd2247cf7cae408f52243764f29e5
#
_cell.length_a   1.000
_cell.length_b   1.000
_cell.length_c   1.000
_cell.angle_alpha   90.00
_cell.angle_beta   90.00
_cell.angle_gamma   90.00
#
_symmetry.space_group_name_H-M   'P 1'
#
loop_
_entity.id
_entity.type
_entity.pdbx_description
1 polymer ?
#
loop_
_entity_poly.entity_id
_entity_poly.type
_entity_poly.pdbx_seq_one_letter_code
_entity_poly.pdbx_strand_id
1 'polypeptide(L)'
;MSDGLPKVSVAVQDRVLLHLGGQIEQSDRYVVGPELTRPGIAEACAQHPPNVSRAMRNLLRDEAVSEHTRTIRGEDRRQKTWQLTQRGQELAEQLTKDLGSIKVLLRNNEGELLEIEAREAPERLAADITLLQVLMHAQHEGVLTFGDIRFGIISKKNSSAIPKPGRLTPMTGAHATYHNKPPTTRPVHGRTDELQALHDWFDERKPCAVVHGIAGIGKSTLVAHWLEQRIKQEPYLSICWYPCQPWDRSLGLATSLLHRFGIDESHDPYNLIETLPLTPGGKVNVDSWRRRLLSYLTDARTIRERYKNEVGGPPPYWLIVLDDVHHMEENAKDLLGALLQISLKAPLRLLFISRTTLRIYDRRDVHARGVVCEMPLSGFSLEDTKNWLSQLKHA
;
A
#
# COMPACT_ATOMS: atom_id res chain seq x y z
N MET A 1 2.13 -22.96 11.25
CA MET A 1 2.75 -23.31 9.97
C MET A 1 2.92 -22.01 9.21
N SER A 2 4.10 -21.44 9.27
CA SER A 2 4.46 -20.26 8.47
C SER A 2 5.09 -20.76 7.18
N ASP A 3 4.29 -21.32 6.29
CA ASP A 3 4.72 -21.49 4.92
C ASP A 3 4.79 -20.10 4.33
N GLY A 4 6.03 -19.63 4.19
CA GLY A 4 6.32 -18.28 3.78
C GLY A 4 5.87 -18.05 2.34
N LEU A 5 5.46 -16.81 2.07
CA LEU A 5 5.24 -16.30 0.72
C LEU A 5 6.36 -16.77 -0.22
N PRO A 6 6.06 -17.11 -1.48
CA PRO A 6 7.08 -17.44 -2.45
C PRO A 6 8.14 -16.33 -2.50
N LYS A 7 9.40 -16.68 -2.21
CA LYS A 7 10.49 -15.71 -2.25
C LYS A 7 10.91 -15.48 -3.69
N VAL A 8 10.37 -14.47 -4.32
CA VAL A 8 10.82 -14.01 -5.61
C VAL A 8 12.08 -13.16 -5.41
N SER A 9 13.15 -13.46 -6.14
CA SER A 9 14.38 -12.66 -6.16
C SER A 9 14.92 -12.60 -7.58
N VAL A 10 15.10 -11.39 -8.10
CA VAL A 10 15.60 -11.16 -9.46
C VAL A 10 16.89 -10.34 -9.37
N ALA A 11 17.98 -10.87 -9.90
CA ALA A 11 19.27 -10.18 -9.88
C ALA A 11 19.23 -8.90 -10.72
N VAL A 12 20.10 -7.91 -10.41
CA VAL A 12 20.07 -6.62 -11.11
C VAL A 12 20.37 -6.76 -12.60
N GLN A 13 21.25 -7.67 -13.00
CA GLN A 13 21.53 -7.94 -14.41
C GLN A 13 20.33 -8.52 -15.14
N ASP A 14 19.59 -9.42 -14.48
CA ASP A 14 18.40 -10.04 -15.03
C ASP A 14 17.28 -9.02 -15.23
N ARG A 15 17.13 -8.09 -14.28
CA ARG A 15 16.18 -6.99 -14.42
C ARG A 15 16.50 -6.10 -15.62
N VAL A 16 17.77 -5.80 -15.83
CA VAL A 16 18.23 -4.99 -16.99
C VAL A 16 17.95 -5.74 -18.29
N LEU A 17 18.22 -7.05 -18.37
CA LEU A 17 17.95 -7.87 -19.55
C LEU A 17 16.46 -7.93 -19.87
N LEU A 18 15.61 -8.18 -18.86
CA LEU A 18 14.15 -8.21 -19.03
C LEU A 18 13.61 -6.84 -19.47
N HIS A 19 14.12 -5.75 -18.87
CA HIS A 19 13.70 -4.41 -19.23
C HIS A 19 14.05 -4.06 -20.66
N LEU A 20 15.30 -4.28 -21.07
CA LEU A 20 15.75 -4.01 -22.42
C LEU A 20 15.11 -4.95 -23.44
N GLY A 21 14.79 -6.20 -23.05
CA GLY A 21 14.02 -7.15 -23.86
C GLY A 21 12.63 -6.64 -24.23
N GLY A 22 11.97 -5.96 -23.30
CA GLY A 22 10.69 -5.28 -23.55
C GLY A 22 10.79 -4.02 -24.42
N GLN A 23 12.01 -3.57 -24.79
CA GLN A 23 12.24 -2.34 -25.57
C GLN A 23 12.86 -2.62 -26.96
N ILE A 24 12.85 -3.85 -27.43
CA ILE A 24 13.49 -4.26 -28.70
C ILE A 24 12.96 -3.45 -29.90
N GLU A 25 11.68 -3.11 -29.93
CA GLU A 25 11.07 -2.32 -30.99
C GLU A 25 11.70 -0.92 -31.18
N GLN A 26 12.43 -0.42 -30.19
CA GLN A 26 13.12 0.88 -30.25
C GLN A 26 14.57 0.76 -30.70
N SER A 27 15.10 -0.46 -30.88
CA SER A 27 16.53 -0.70 -31.16
C SER A 27 17.03 0.00 -32.42
N ASP A 28 16.21 0.08 -33.47
CA ASP A 28 16.55 0.65 -34.75
C ASP A 28 16.13 2.12 -34.93
N ARG A 29 15.55 2.74 -33.90
CA ARG A 29 15.07 4.12 -33.98
C ARG A 29 16.19 5.12 -33.71
N TYR A 30 16.18 6.24 -34.46
CA TYR A 30 17.09 7.36 -34.22
C TYR A 30 16.75 8.17 -32.97
N VAL A 31 15.45 8.34 -32.71
CA VAL A 31 14.89 8.98 -31.52
C VAL A 31 14.26 7.92 -30.65
N VAL A 32 14.75 7.75 -29.44
CA VAL A 32 14.32 6.72 -28.51
C VAL A 32 13.74 7.31 -27.23
N GLY A 33 13.06 6.50 -26.46
CA GLY A 33 12.54 6.93 -25.16
C GLY A 33 13.60 7.01 -24.07
N PRO A 34 13.34 7.73 -22.97
CA PRO A 34 14.24 7.86 -21.83
C PRO A 34 14.49 6.51 -21.12
N GLU A 35 13.64 5.52 -21.30
CA GLU A 35 13.73 4.18 -20.74
C GLU A 35 14.97 3.40 -21.17
N LEU A 36 15.63 3.80 -22.29
CA LEU A 36 16.90 3.24 -22.75
C LEU A 36 18.12 3.98 -22.19
N THR A 37 17.93 5.04 -21.44
CA THR A 37 19.02 5.76 -20.76
C THR A 37 19.34 5.10 -19.40
N ARG A 38 20.53 5.40 -18.85
CA ARG A 38 20.89 4.89 -17.54
C ARG A 38 19.91 5.27 -16.43
N PRO A 39 19.41 6.53 -16.33
CA PRO A 39 18.38 6.86 -15.37
C PRO A 39 17.07 6.09 -15.59
N GLY A 40 16.62 5.98 -16.84
CA GLY A 40 15.40 5.26 -17.16
C GLY A 40 15.48 3.75 -16.88
N ILE A 41 16.63 3.12 -17.19
CA ILE A 41 16.89 1.72 -16.81
C ILE A 41 16.90 1.57 -15.27
N ALA A 42 17.53 2.50 -14.55
CA ALA A 42 17.59 2.47 -13.09
C ALA A 42 16.19 2.59 -12.47
N GLU A 43 15.38 3.47 -13.02
CA GLU A 43 13.97 3.64 -12.62
C GLU A 43 13.16 2.37 -12.90
N ALA A 44 13.22 1.85 -14.12
CA ALA A 44 12.48 0.65 -14.53
C ALA A 44 12.87 -0.62 -13.73
N CYS A 45 14.14 -0.73 -13.35
CA CYS A 45 14.65 -1.83 -12.55
C CYS A 45 14.50 -1.62 -11.03
N ALA A 46 13.95 -0.49 -10.56
CA ALA A 46 13.89 -0.09 -9.15
C ALA A 46 15.26 -0.21 -8.46
N GLN A 47 16.31 0.35 -9.09
CA GLN A 47 17.69 0.26 -8.63
C GLN A 47 18.38 1.62 -8.59
N HIS A 48 19.33 1.76 -7.67
CA HIS A 48 20.19 2.94 -7.69
C HIS A 48 21.10 2.96 -8.93
N PRO A 49 21.31 4.13 -9.58
CA PRO A 49 22.14 4.26 -10.78
C PRO A 49 23.53 3.63 -10.70
N PRO A 50 24.26 3.64 -9.56
CA PRO A 50 25.54 2.94 -9.42
C PRO A 50 25.44 1.42 -9.62
N ASN A 51 24.37 0.78 -9.13
CA ASN A 51 24.14 -0.66 -9.26
C ASN A 51 23.87 -1.02 -10.73
N VAL A 52 23.04 -0.23 -11.41
CA VAL A 52 22.79 -0.37 -12.84
C VAL A 52 24.07 -0.18 -13.63
N SER A 53 24.91 0.82 -13.31
CA SER A 53 26.19 1.04 -13.97
C SER A 53 27.14 -0.14 -13.83
N ARG A 54 27.10 -0.86 -12.72
CA ARG A 54 27.87 -2.10 -12.52
C ARG A 54 27.33 -3.24 -13.36
N ALA A 55 26.01 -3.43 -13.34
CA ALA A 55 25.33 -4.45 -14.17
C ALA A 55 25.59 -4.22 -15.66
N MET A 56 25.43 -2.98 -16.13
CA MET A 56 25.70 -2.61 -17.53
C MET A 56 27.12 -2.89 -17.97
N ARG A 57 28.14 -2.61 -17.12
CA ARG A 57 29.53 -2.92 -17.42
C ARG A 57 29.78 -4.43 -17.60
N ASN A 58 29.12 -5.25 -16.78
CA ASN A 58 29.21 -6.70 -16.91
C ASN A 58 28.52 -7.16 -18.20
N LEU A 59 27.31 -6.70 -18.49
CA LEU A 59 26.58 -7.04 -19.70
C LEU A 59 27.26 -6.57 -21.00
N LEU A 60 27.97 -5.41 -20.95
CA LEU A 60 28.83 -4.96 -22.07
C LEU A 60 30.03 -5.88 -22.27
N ARG A 61 30.71 -6.28 -21.18
CA ARG A 61 31.84 -7.22 -21.25
C ARG A 61 31.41 -8.59 -21.78
N ASP A 62 30.21 -9.02 -21.41
CA ASP A 62 29.64 -10.29 -21.81
C ASP A 62 28.97 -10.21 -23.20
N GLU A 63 29.10 -9.08 -23.90
CA GLU A 63 28.53 -8.79 -25.23
C GLU A 63 27.02 -8.95 -25.32
N ALA A 64 26.31 -8.85 -24.19
CA ALA A 64 24.86 -8.97 -24.15
C ALA A 64 24.16 -7.64 -24.47
N VAL A 65 24.81 -6.50 -24.25
CA VAL A 65 24.27 -5.16 -24.57
C VAL A 65 25.26 -4.36 -25.39
N SER A 66 24.77 -3.40 -26.17
CA SER A 66 25.56 -2.42 -26.91
C SER A 66 25.20 -0.99 -26.46
N GLU A 67 26.21 -0.09 -26.44
CA GLU A 67 26.04 1.31 -26.09
C GLU A 67 25.95 2.16 -27.37
N HIS A 68 24.97 3.06 -27.44
CA HIS A 68 24.77 4.00 -28.53
C HIS A 68 24.56 5.41 -28.01
N THR A 69 24.81 6.42 -28.84
CA THR A 69 24.47 7.83 -28.53
C THR A 69 23.31 8.27 -29.40
N ARG A 70 22.13 8.50 -28.79
CA ARG A 70 20.88 8.79 -29.51
C ARG A 70 20.17 10.01 -28.95
N THR A 71 19.25 10.57 -29.74
CA THR A 71 18.37 11.65 -29.31
C THR A 71 17.24 11.05 -28.46
N ILE A 72 16.99 11.66 -27.30
CA ILE A 72 15.93 11.23 -26.39
C ILE A 72 14.64 12.00 -26.70
N ARG A 73 13.51 11.31 -26.75
CA ARG A 73 12.22 11.93 -26.99
C ARG A 73 11.91 12.96 -25.90
N GLY A 74 11.64 14.19 -26.33
CA GLY A 74 11.34 15.28 -25.40
C GLY A 74 12.56 15.99 -24.82
N GLU A 75 13.77 15.67 -25.31
CA GLU A 75 15.01 16.34 -24.92
C GLU A 75 15.80 16.82 -26.15
N ASP A 76 16.47 17.95 -26.03
CA ASP A 76 17.32 18.51 -27.09
C ASP A 76 18.73 17.88 -27.11
N ARG A 77 19.02 17.01 -26.14
CA ARG A 77 20.37 16.45 -25.98
C ARG A 77 20.41 14.98 -26.42
N ARG A 78 21.53 14.63 -27.06
CA ARG A 78 21.90 13.24 -27.28
C ARG A 78 22.44 12.66 -25.98
N GLN A 79 21.99 11.45 -25.63
CA GLN A 79 22.42 10.71 -24.45
C GLN A 79 22.92 9.32 -24.82
N LYS A 80 23.70 8.74 -23.92
CA LYS A 80 24.04 7.33 -23.97
C LYS A 80 22.81 6.48 -23.72
N THR A 81 22.56 5.54 -24.61
CA THR A 81 21.46 4.58 -24.56
C THR A 81 21.98 3.18 -24.74
N TRP A 82 21.29 2.20 -24.25
CA TRP A 82 21.68 0.80 -24.32
C TRP A 82 20.57 -0.02 -24.97
N GLN A 83 20.97 -1.04 -25.72
CA GLN A 83 20.08 -2.02 -26.33
C GLN A 83 20.69 -3.41 -26.26
N LEU A 84 19.85 -4.44 -26.37
CA LEU A 84 20.32 -5.82 -26.43
C LEU A 84 21.04 -6.09 -27.78
N THR A 85 22.10 -6.87 -27.73
CA THR A 85 22.66 -7.55 -28.90
C THR A 85 21.84 -8.80 -29.21
N GLN A 86 22.16 -9.50 -30.30
CA GLN A 86 21.52 -10.79 -30.58
C GLN A 86 21.68 -11.76 -29.39
N ARG A 87 22.90 -11.89 -28.87
CA ARG A 87 23.19 -12.68 -27.67
C ARG A 87 22.38 -12.23 -26.46
N GLY A 88 22.23 -10.92 -26.28
CA GLY A 88 21.42 -10.36 -25.21
C GLY A 88 19.93 -10.67 -25.34
N GLN A 89 19.41 -10.72 -26.57
CA GLN A 89 18.02 -11.11 -26.86
C GLN A 89 17.79 -12.58 -26.53
N GLU A 90 18.69 -13.47 -26.94
CA GLU A 90 18.62 -14.90 -26.60
C GLU A 90 18.63 -15.13 -25.09
N LEU A 91 19.51 -14.40 -24.36
CA LEU A 91 19.54 -14.45 -22.90
C LEU A 91 18.24 -13.91 -22.25
N ALA A 92 17.69 -12.82 -22.76
CA ALA A 92 16.46 -12.24 -22.27
C ALA A 92 15.25 -13.14 -22.51
N GLU A 93 15.18 -13.82 -23.67
CA GLU A 93 14.14 -14.78 -23.97
C GLU A 93 14.21 -16.02 -23.07
N GLN A 94 15.41 -16.58 -22.85
CA GLN A 94 15.59 -17.69 -21.92
C GLN A 94 15.17 -17.29 -20.51
N LEU A 95 15.63 -16.12 -20.05
CA LEU A 95 15.31 -15.58 -18.75
C LEU A 95 13.81 -15.35 -18.59
N THR A 96 13.13 -14.87 -19.63
CA THR A 96 11.68 -14.68 -19.64
C THR A 96 10.93 -16.01 -19.44
N LYS A 97 11.41 -17.09 -20.07
CA LYS A 97 10.83 -18.43 -19.88
C LYS A 97 11.05 -18.94 -18.45
N ASP A 98 12.27 -18.83 -17.95
CA ASP A 98 12.65 -19.33 -16.62
C ASP A 98 11.93 -18.58 -15.51
N LEU A 99 11.98 -17.26 -15.53
CA LEU A 99 11.35 -16.41 -14.53
C LEU A 99 9.82 -16.34 -14.68
N GLY A 100 9.30 -16.54 -15.88
CA GLY A 100 7.86 -16.60 -16.13
C GLY A 100 7.17 -17.78 -15.45
N SER A 101 7.90 -18.86 -15.16
CA SER A 101 7.38 -20.05 -14.46
C SER A 101 7.40 -19.92 -12.93
N ILE A 102 7.98 -18.85 -12.39
CA ILE A 102 7.99 -18.61 -10.94
C ILE A 102 6.56 -18.41 -10.43
N LYS A 103 6.25 -19.08 -9.33
CA LYS A 103 4.96 -18.91 -8.65
C LYS A 103 4.91 -17.59 -7.92
N VAL A 104 3.81 -16.86 -8.12
CA VAL A 104 3.49 -15.59 -7.47
C VAL A 104 2.09 -15.66 -6.89
N LEU A 105 1.84 -14.89 -5.84
CA LEU A 105 0.52 -14.80 -5.23
C LEU A 105 -0.26 -13.65 -5.86
N LEU A 106 -1.47 -13.93 -6.31
CA LEU A 106 -2.44 -12.98 -6.80
C LEU A 106 -3.66 -12.98 -5.89
N ARG A 107 -4.13 -11.81 -5.52
CA ARG A 107 -5.42 -11.65 -4.86
C ARG A 107 -6.47 -11.23 -5.90
N ASN A 108 -7.53 -12.01 -6.03
CA ASN A 108 -8.64 -11.71 -6.92
C ASN A 108 -9.59 -10.65 -6.33
N ASN A 109 -10.63 -10.26 -7.10
CA ASN A 109 -11.65 -9.30 -6.68
C ASN A 109 -12.49 -9.75 -5.48
N GLU A 110 -12.52 -11.05 -5.22
CA GLU A 110 -13.25 -11.66 -4.11
C GLU A 110 -12.41 -11.72 -2.83
N GLY A 111 -11.13 -11.30 -2.92
CA GLY A 111 -10.19 -11.32 -1.82
C GLY A 111 -9.45 -12.65 -1.63
N GLU A 112 -9.67 -13.63 -2.52
CA GLU A 112 -9.02 -14.92 -2.46
C GLU A 112 -7.58 -14.84 -2.97
N LEU A 113 -6.68 -15.57 -2.31
CA LEU A 113 -5.29 -15.72 -2.73
C LEU A 113 -5.15 -16.89 -3.70
N LEU A 114 -4.67 -16.59 -4.89
CA LEU A 114 -4.38 -17.56 -5.94
C LEU A 114 -2.87 -17.64 -6.16
N GLU A 115 -2.32 -18.83 -6.22
CA GLU A 115 -0.95 -19.06 -6.65
C GLU A 115 -0.95 -19.32 -8.16
N ILE A 116 -0.30 -18.44 -8.92
CA ILE A 116 -0.23 -18.50 -10.38
C ILE A 116 1.22 -18.42 -10.84
N GLU A 117 1.49 -18.77 -12.10
CA GLU A 117 2.78 -18.48 -12.72
C GLU A 117 2.89 -16.99 -13.07
N ALA A 118 4.07 -16.40 -12.88
CA ALA A 118 4.28 -14.96 -13.11
C ALA A 118 3.88 -14.51 -14.52
N ARG A 119 4.07 -15.38 -15.53
CA ARG A 119 3.65 -15.13 -16.92
C ARG A 119 2.14 -15.02 -17.11
N GLU A 120 1.33 -15.60 -16.21
CA GLU A 120 -0.13 -15.55 -16.29
C GLU A 120 -0.70 -14.27 -15.68
N ALA A 121 0.08 -13.57 -14.86
CA ALA A 121 -0.38 -12.41 -14.13
C ALA A 121 -0.92 -11.27 -15.00
N PRO A 122 -0.33 -10.91 -16.16
CA PRO A 122 -0.87 -9.87 -17.03
C PRO A 122 -2.29 -10.19 -17.52
N GLU A 123 -2.53 -11.42 -17.93
CA GLU A 123 -3.84 -11.88 -18.40
C GLU A 123 -4.86 -11.92 -17.26
N ARG A 124 -4.47 -12.48 -16.11
CA ARG A 124 -5.34 -12.58 -14.93
C ARG A 124 -5.72 -11.21 -14.36
N LEU A 125 -4.80 -10.25 -14.43
CA LEU A 125 -5.06 -8.87 -14.01
C LEU A 125 -5.73 -8.02 -15.09
N ALA A 126 -5.88 -8.54 -16.31
CA ALA A 126 -6.32 -7.76 -17.49
C ALA A 126 -5.53 -6.44 -17.62
N ALA A 127 -4.22 -6.49 -17.40
CA ALA A 127 -3.34 -5.35 -17.30
C ALA A 127 -2.18 -5.46 -18.29
N ASP A 128 -1.79 -4.32 -18.88
CA ASP A 128 -0.59 -4.20 -19.71
C ASP A 128 0.64 -4.02 -18.81
N ILE A 129 1.10 -5.13 -18.23
CA ILE A 129 2.27 -5.18 -17.36
C ILE A 129 3.31 -6.14 -17.90
N THR A 130 4.57 -5.80 -17.69
CA THR A 130 5.69 -6.65 -18.08
C THR A 130 5.97 -7.71 -17.03
N LEU A 131 6.61 -8.82 -17.43
CA LEU A 131 7.06 -9.85 -16.50
C LEU A 131 7.97 -9.25 -15.40
N LEU A 132 8.86 -8.31 -15.76
CA LEU A 132 9.70 -7.62 -14.78
C LEU A 132 8.86 -6.90 -13.71
N GLN A 133 7.80 -6.19 -14.10
CA GLN A 133 6.91 -5.51 -13.16
C GLN A 133 6.20 -6.50 -12.23
N VAL A 134 5.71 -7.61 -12.77
CA VAL A 134 5.10 -8.70 -11.98
C VAL A 134 6.08 -9.21 -10.92
N LEU A 135 7.28 -9.58 -11.34
CA LEU A 135 8.30 -10.14 -10.44
C LEU A 135 8.79 -9.13 -9.40
N MET A 136 8.96 -7.88 -9.80
CA MET A 136 9.36 -6.81 -8.88
C MET A 136 8.28 -6.54 -7.84
N HIS A 137 7.02 -6.53 -8.25
CA HIS A 137 5.91 -6.37 -7.33
C HIS A 137 5.83 -7.55 -6.36
N ALA A 138 5.88 -8.78 -6.86
CA ALA A 138 5.89 -9.98 -6.03
C ALA A 138 7.07 -10.01 -5.04
N GLN A 139 8.25 -9.54 -5.47
CA GLN A 139 9.44 -9.48 -4.61
C GLN A 139 9.29 -8.47 -3.46
N HIS A 140 8.67 -7.32 -3.71
CA HIS A 140 8.64 -6.21 -2.76
C HIS A 140 7.35 -6.10 -1.97
N GLU A 141 6.21 -6.39 -2.60
CA GLU A 141 4.89 -6.33 -1.97
C GLU A 141 4.38 -7.72 -1.54
N GLY A 142 4.94 -8.79 -2.09
CA GLY A 142 4.62 -10.18 -1.76
C GLY A 142 3.38 -10.71 -2.47
N VAL A 143 2.34 -9.92 -2.65
CA VAL A 143 1.08 -10.29 -3.29
C VAL A 143 0.73 -9.28 -4.36
N LEU A 144 0.36 -9.78 -5.55
CA LEU A 144 -0.25 -8.97 -6.60
C LEU A 144 -1.74 -8.85 -6.27
N THR A 145 -2.24 -7.63 -6.18
CA THR A 145 -3.65 -7.42 -5.83
C THR A 145 -4.40 -6.81 -7.01
N PHE A 146 -5.43 -7.51 -7.44
CA PHE A 146 -6.33 -7.02 -8.46
C PHE A 146 -7.09 -5.80 -7.91
N GLY A 147 -6.99 -4.69 -8.59
CA GLY A 147 -7.77 -3.51 -8.26
C GLY A 147 -7.10 -2.48 -7.35
N ASP A 148 -6.02 -2.79 -6.65
CA ASP A 148 -5.35 -1.81 -5.78
C ASP A 148 -4.43 -0.87 -6.59
N ILE A 149 -3.76 -1.42 -7.60
CA ILE A 149 -2.77 -0.70 -8.40
C ILE A 149 -2.99 -1.01 -9.87
N ARG A 150 -3.01 0.01 -10.70
CA ARG A 150 -2.97 -0.14 -12.16
C ARG A 150 -1.54 -0.18 -12.65
N PHE A 151 -1.25 -1.21 -13.43
CA PHE A 151 -0.03 -1.30 -14.18
C PHE A 151 -0.32 -0.90 -15.63
N GLY A 152 -0.10 0.37 -15.98
CA GLY A 152 -0.07 0.82 -17.38
C GLY A 152 -1.23 0.40 -18.29
N ILE A 153 -2.46 0.26 -17.79
CA ILE A 153 -3.59 -0.13 -18.64
C ILE A 153 -3.94 1.01 -19.59
N ILE A 154 -3.83 0.75 -20.86
CA ILE A 154 -4.39 1.62 -21.90
C ILE A 154 -5.89 1.33 -21.96
N SER A 155 -6.70 2.13 -21.28
CA SER A 155 -8.13 2.16 -21.57
C SER A 155 -8.32 2.75 -22.95
N LYS A 156 -8.80 1.94 -23.90
CA LYS A 156 -9.09 2.39 -25.29
C LYS A 156 -10.12 3.55 -25.37
N LYS A 157 -10.70 3.97 -24.26
CA LYS A 157 -11.75 5.01 -24.23
C LYS A 157 -11.28 6.41 -23.85
N ASN A 158 -10.09 6.58 -23.27
CA ASN A 158 -9.55 7.91 -22.94
C ASN A 158 -8.10 8.03 -23.39
N SER A 159 -7.92 8.47 -24.63
CA SER A 159 -6.61 8.62 -25.29
C SER A 159 -5.75 9.78 -24.79
N SER A 160 -6.13 10.47 -23.71
CA SER A 160 -5.43 11.68 -23.26
C SER A 160 -4.45 11.48 -22.10
N ALA A 161 -4.44 10.33 -21.45
CA ALA A 161 -3.48 10.03 -20.39
C ALA A 161 -2.99 8.59 -20.52
N ILE A 162 -2.03 8.36 -21.41
CA ILE A 162 -1.29 7.08 -21.44
C ILE A 162 -0.37 7.09 -20.22
N PRO A 163 -0.58 6.21 -19.22
CA PRO A 163 0.36 6.07 -18.12
C PRO A 163 1.74 5.73 -18.69
N LYS A 164 2.78 6.35 -18.15
CA LYS A 164 4.14 6.00 -18.55
C LYS A 164 4.36 4.52 -18.24
N PRO A 165 4.93 3.74 -19.17
CA PRO A 165 5.23 2.33 -18.92
C PRO A 165 5.98 2.16 -17.60
N GLY A 166 5.58 1.20 -16.79
CA GLY A 166 6.22 0.91 -15.53
C GLY A 166 5.72 1.71 -14.32
N ARG A 167 4.84 2.68 -14.49
CA ARG A 167 4.26 3.42 -13.38
C ARG A 167 3.12 2.65 -12.73
N LEU A 168 3.19 2.51 -11.41
CA LEU A 168 2.07 2.03 -10.60
C LEU A 168 1.08 3.18 -10.42
N THR A 169 -0.18 2.94 -10.71
CA THR A 169 -1.23 3.93 -10.57
C THR A 169 -2.28 3.42 -9.59
N PRO A 170 -2.64 4.20 -8.55
CA PRO A 170 -3.73 3.81 -7.67
C PRO A 170 -5.03 3.62 -8.45
N MET A 171 -5.76 2.55 -8.17
CA MET A 171 -7.09 2.35 -8.73
C MET A 171 -8.14 3.05 -7.89
N THR A 172 -8.99 3.84 -8.52
CA THR A 172 -10.19 4.39 -7.90
C THR A 172 -11.28 3.33 -7.81
N GLY A 173 -11.84 3.14 -6.64
CA GLY A 173 -13.14 2.49 -6.45
C GLY A 173 -13.16 0.98 -6.26
N ALA A 174 -12.06 0.26 -6.39
CA ALA A 174 -12.06 -1.19 -6.25
C ALA A 174 -11.01 -1.64 -5.23
N HIS A 175 -11.42 -1.86 -4.00
CA HIS A 175 -10.58 -2.43 -2.96
C HIS A 175 -11.16 -3.72 -2.45
N ALA A 176 -10.85 -4.80 -3.13
CA ALA A 176 -11.22 -6.14 -2.66
C ALA A 176 -10.63 -6.46 -1.27
N THR A 177 -9.55 -5.80 -0.92
CA THR A 177 -8.79 -6.01 0.33
C THR A 177 -9.24 -5.13 1.49
N TYR A 178 -9.99 -4.06 1.24
CA TYR A 178 -10.26 -3.05 2.24
C TYR A 178 -11.75 -2.98 2.58
N HIS A 179 -12.05 -3.24 3.81
CA HIS A 179 -13.38 -3.07 4.34
C HIS A 179 -13.52 -1.66 4.90
N ASN A 180 -14.38 -0.87 4.29
CA ASN A 180 -14.75 0.45 4.83
C ASN A 180 -15.62 0.34 6.08
N LYS A 181 -16.07 -0.85 6.41
CA LYS A 181 -16.93 -1.13 7.56
C LYS A 181 -16.24 -2.16 8.46
N PRO A 182 -16.46 -2.08 9.78
CA PRO A 182 -16.03 -3.10 10.69
C PRO A 182 -16.68 -4.46 10.35
N PRO A 183 -16.07 -5.58 10.75
CA PRO A 183 -16.68 -6.89 10.60
C PRO A 183 -18.03 -6.95 11.33
N THR A 184 -18.90 -7.83 10.89
CA THR A 184 -20.21 -8.03 11.52
C THR A 184 -20.05 -8.32 13.01
N THR A 185 -20.74 -7.55 13.85
CA THR A 185 -20.60 -7.64 15.30
C THR A 185 -21.37 -8.83 15.86
N ARG A 186 -20.77 -9.41 16.87
CA ARG A 186 -21.47 -10.32 17.81
C ARG A 186 -21.77 -9.55 19.09
N PRO A 187 -22.78 -9.96 19.89
CA PRO A 187 -22.99 -9.37 21.19
C PRO A 187 -21.72 -9.43 22.04
N VAL A 188 -21.35 -8.29 22.63
CA VAL A 188 -20.20 -8.18 23.52
C VAL A 188 -20.73 -8.21 24.96
N HIS A 189 -20.18 -9.10 25.76
CA HIS A 189 -20.55 -9.28 27.15
C HIS A 189 -19.35 -8.94 28.05
N GLY A 190 -19.62 -8.34 29.23
CA GLY A 190 -18.61 -8.14 30.25
C GLY A 190 -17.40 -7.30 29.83
N ARG A 191 -17.61 -6.23 29.04
CA ARG A 191 -16.56 -5.34 28.54
C ARG A 191 -16.92 -3.87 28.76
N THR A 192 -17.62 -3.58 29.84
CA THR A 192 -18.16 -2.23 30.10
C THR A 192 -17.03 -1.21 30.27
N ASP A 193 -15.99 -1.56 31.03
CA ASP A 193 -14.88 -0.66 31.30
C ASP A 193 -14.04 -0.39 30.05
N GLU A 194 -13.81 -1.42 29.24
CA GLU A 194 -13.06 -1.27 28.00
C GLU A 194 -13.85 -0.49 26.94
N LEU A 195 -15.18 -0.68 26.87
CA LEU A 195 -16.05 0.15 26.02
C LEU A 195 -16.04 1.61 26.48
N GLN A 196 -16.13 1.85 27.80
CA GLN A 196 -16.05 3.20 28.36
C GLN A 196 -14.71 3.84 28.05
N ALA A 197 -13.60 3.13 28.21
CA ALA A 197 -12.29 3.63 27.85
C ALA A 197 -12.17 4.04 26.37
N LEU A 198 -12.79 3.30 25.44
CA LEU A 198 -12.88 3.68 24.03
C LEU A 198 -13.72 4.95 23.84
N HIS A 199 -14.84 5.08 24.56
CA HIS A 199 -15.65 6.31 24.53
C HIS A 199 -14.86 7.51 25.05
N ASP A 200 -14.24 7.38 26.21
CA ASP A 200 -13.45 8.45 26.83
C ASP A 200 -12.29 8.89 25.94
N TRP A 201 -11.54 7.92 25.38
CA TRP A 201 -10.47 8.23 24.42
C TRP A 201 -10.98 9.08 23.24
N PHE A 202 -12.12 8.66 22.68
CA PHE A 202 -12.67 9.33 21.51
C PHE A 202 -13.25 10.71 21.85
N ASP A 203 -13.95 10.86 22.98
CA ASP A 203 -14.58 12.09 23.42
C ASP A 203 -13.55 13.12 23.90
N GLU A 204 -12.47 12.67 24.55
CA GLU A 204 -11.31 13.50 24.92
C GLU A 204 -10.46 13.92 23.71
N ARG A 205 -10.81 13.48 22.53
CA ARG A 205 -10.11 13.79 21.28
C ARG A 205 -8.64 13.42 21.26
N LYS A 206 -8.24 12.36 21.97
CA LYS A 206 -6.87 11.85 21.92
C LYS A 206 -6.53 11.28 20.54
N PRO A 207 -5.34 11.54 20.00
CA PRO A 207 -5.00 11.21 18.61
C PRO A 207 -4.99 9.72 18.28
N CYS A 208 -4.54 8.90 19.23
CA CYS A 208 -4.28 7.49 18.97
C CYS A 208 -4.73 6.60 20.15
N ALA A 209 -5.34 5.45 19.83
CA ALA A 209 -5.54 4.36 20.79
C ALA A 209 -4.90 3.07 20.28
N VAL A 210 -4.47 2.22 21.21
CA VAL A 210 -3.91 0.89 20.91
C VAL A 210 -4.63 -0.13 21.78
N VAL A 211 -5.51 -0.91 21.18
CA VAL A 211 -6.17 -2.05 21.86
C VAL A 211 -5.29 -3.29 21.64
N HIS A 212 -4.71 -3.80 22.71
CA HIS A 212 -3.80 -4.93 22.59
C HIS A 212 -4.13 -6.07 23.57
N GLY A 213 -3.71 -7.29 23.23
CA GLY A 213 -3.94 -8.49 24.02
C GLY A 213 -3.81 -9.75 23.18
N ILE A 214 -3.88 -10.91 23.81
CA ILE A 214 -3.66 -12.20 23.16
C ILE A 214 -4.64 -12.45 22.00
N ALA A 215 -4.27 -13.36 21.10
CA ALA A 215 -5.14 -13.79 20.01
C ALA A 215 -6.45 -14.38 20.53
N GLY A 216 -7.57 -14.08 19.88
CA GLY A 216 -8.89 -14.62 20.25
C GLY A 216 -9.57 -13.95 21.44
N ILE A 217 -8.94 -12.98 22.13
CA ILE A 217 -9.51 -12.29 23.31
C ILE A 217 -10.72 -11.40 22.99
N GLY A 218 -11.00 -11.12 21.71
CA GLY A 218 -12.14 -10.32 21.29
C GLY A 218 -11.85 -8.85 20.97
N LYS A 219 -10.59 -8.46 20.70
CA LYS A 219 -10.20 -7.08 20.39
C LYS A 219 -10.97 -6.47 19.23
N SER A 220 -10.95 -7.13 18.07
CA SER A 220 -11.63 -6.66 16.85
C SER A 220 -13.15 -6.61 17.05
N THR A 221 -13.72 -7.58 17.78
CA THR A 221 -15.15 -7.61 18.12
C THR A 221 -15.54 -6.45 19.04
N LEU A 222 -14.72 -6.16 20.04
CA LEU A 222 -14.93 -5.04 20.96
C LEU A 222 -14.96 -3.71 20.21
N VAL A 223 -13.92 -3.47 19.37
CA VAL A 223 -13.81 -2.24 18.60
C VAL A 223 -14.93 -2.12 17.56
N ALA A 224 -15.29 -3.22 16.87
CA ALA A 224 -16.38 -3.23 15.92
C ALA A 224 -17.74 -2.90 16.61
N HIS A 225 -17.98 -3.47 17.78
CA HIS A 225 -19.18 -3.18 18.58
C HIS A 225 -19.23 -1.72 19.04
N TRP A 226 -18.13 -1.19 19.55
CA TRP A 226 -18.03 0.22 19.90
C TRP A 226 -18.28 1.13 18.69
N LEU A 227 -17.71 0.82 17.52
CA LEU A 227 -17.95 1.57 16.28
C LEU A 227 -19.42 1.54 15.85
N GLU A 228 -20.10 0.41 15.97
CA GLU A 228 -21.52 0.32 15.62
C GLU A 228 -22.37 1.26 16.45
N GLN A 229 -22.04 1.43 17.72
CA GLN A 229 -22.69 2.41 18.60
C GLN A 229 -22.32 3.84 18.20
N ARG A 230 -21.03 4.08 17.90
CA ARG A 230 -20.52 5.42 17.61
C ARG A 230 -21.03 5.99 16.30
N ILE A 231 -21.12 5.17 15.24
CA ILE A 231 -21.66 5.60 13.94
C ILE A 231 -23.10 6.14 14.07
N LYS A 232 -23.89 5.61 14.96
CA LYS A 232 -25.26 6.10 15.21
C LYS A 232 -25.30 7.49 15.81
N GLN A 233 -24.28 7.84 16.60
CA GLN A 233 -24.14 9.13 17.26
C GLN A 233 -23.40 10.17 16.41
N GLU A 234 -22.50 9.72 15.56
CA GLU A 234 -21.59 10.54 14.76
C GLU A 234 -21.73 10.23 13.25
N PRO A 235 -22.82 10.67 12.61
CA PRO A 235 -23.11 10.32 11.19
C PRO A 235 -22.04 10.87 10.22
N TYR A 236 -21.25 11.85 10.65
CA TYR A 236 -20.19 12.48 9.85
C TYR A 236 -18.80 11.86 10.04
N LEU A 237 -18.69 10.83 10.88
CA LEU A 237 -17.45 10.12 11.10
C LEU A 237 -17.11 9.26 9.87
N SER A 238 -15.99 9.57 9.24
CA SER A 238 -15.48 8.79 8.11
C SER A 238 -14.53 7.71 8.61
N ILE A 239 -14.92 6.45 8.50
CA ILE A 239 -14.18 5.31 9.04
C ILE A 239 -13.48 4.56 7.91
N CYS A 240 -12.21 4.23 8.13
CA CYS A 240 -11.46 3.26 7.34
C CYS A 240 -11.07 2.09 8.24
N TRP A 241 -11.68 0.94 8.05
CA TRP A 241 -11.23 -0.30 8.69
C TRP A 241 -10.30 -1.04 7.76
N TYR A 242 -9.05 -1.24 8.18
CA TYR A 242 -8.03 -1.90 7.40
C TYR A 242 -7.55 -3.17 8.12
N PRO A 243 -7.92 -4.36 7.64
CA PRO A 243 -7.41 -5.61 8.18
C PRO A 243 -5.99 -5.86 7.67
N CYS A 244 -5.01 -5.65 8.54
CA CYS A 244 -3.60 -5.82 8.20
C CYS A 244 -3.23 -7.29 7.99
N GLN A 245 -2.45 -7.56 6.96
CA GLN A 245 -1.97 -8.89 6.59
C GLN A 245 -0.45 -8.96 6.67
N PRO A 246 0.15 -10.16 6.83
CA PRO A 246 1.60 -10.32 6.91
C PRO A 246 2.38 -9.85 5.67
N TRP A 247 1.72 -9.78 4.52
CA TRP A 247 2.30 -9.32 3.26
C TRP A 247 2.06 -7.84 2.97
N ASP A 248 1.27 -7.15 3.78
CA ASP A 248 1.00 -5.72 3.57
C ASP A 248 2.26 -4.89 3.77
N ARG A 249 2.42 -3.88 2.94
CA ARG A 249 3.54 -2.96 2.87
C ARG A 249 3.06 -1.51 2.90
N SER A 250 4.01 -0.59 3.03
CA SER A 250 3.72 0.84 3.01
C SER A 250 2.95 1.29 1.78
N LEU A 251 3.23 0.72 0.60
CA LEU A 251 2.55 1.10 -0.64
C LEU A 251 1.06 0.76 -0.58
N GLY A 252 0.70 -0.48 -0.23
CA GLY A 252 -0.70 -0.92 -0.17
C GLY A 252 -1.51 -0.07 0.83
N LEU A 253 -0.96 0.17 2.02
CA LEU A 253 -1.61 1.03 3.02
C LEU A 253 -1.73 2.48 2.53
N ALA A 254 -0.66 3.08 1.98
CA ALA A 254 -0.70 4.44 1.49
C ALA A 254 -1.73 4.62 0.38
N THR A 255 -1.76 3.71 -0.59
CA THR A 255 -2.73 3.73 -1.71
C THR A 255 -4.17 3.63 -1.20
N SER A 256 -4.42 2.71 -0.27
CA SER A 256 -5.74 2.52 0.34
C SER A 256 -6.23 3.78 1.04
N LEU A 257 -5.35 4.42 1.82
CA LEU A 257 -5.68 5.64 2.52
C LEU A 257 -5.95 6.81 1.56
N LEU A 258 -5.14 6.97 0.49
CA LEU A 258 -5.41 7.99 -0.53
C LEU A 258 -6.80 7.81 -1.13
N HIS A 259 -7.14 6.58 -1.50
CA HIS A 259 -8.48 6.29 -2.01
C HIS A 259 -9.56 6.61 -0.96
N ARG A 260 -9.38 6.24 0.30
CA ARG A 260 -10.33 6.54 1.38
C ARG A 260 -10.53 8.03 1.58
N PHE A 261 -9.48 8.81 1.42
CA PHE A 261 -9.57 10.29 1.45
C PHE A 261 -10.15 10.88 0.15
N GLY A 262 -10.40 10.03 -0.85
CA GLY A 262 -10.92 10.41 -2.17
C GLY A 262 -9.90 11.14 -3.03
N ILE A 263 -8.65 10.78 -2.84
CA ILE A 263 -7.53 11.25 -3.65
C ILE A 263 -7.30 10.24 -4.76
N ASP A 264 -7.44 10.69 -5.99
CA ASP A 264 -7.23 9.91 -7.21
C ASP A 264 -6.61 10.80 -8.30
N GLU A 265 -6.37 10.24 -9.50
CA GLU A 265 -5.77 10.96 -10.62
C GLU A 265 -6.58 12.20 -11.06
N SER A 266 -7.89 12.20 -10.83
CA SER A 266 -8.78 13.32 -11.18
C SER A 266 -8.84 14.37 -10.07
N HIS A 267 -8.49 14.00 -8.84
CA HIS A 267 -8.56 14.85 -7.67
C HIS A 267 -7.39 14.62 -6.71
N ASP A 268 -6.25 15.21 -7.02
CA ASP A 268 -5.05 15.22 -6.17
C ASP A 268 -4.47 16.63 -6.04
N PRO A 269 -5.13 17.53 -5.28
CA PRO A 269 -4.75 18.93 -5.19
C PRO A 269 -3.38 19.17 -4.54
N TYR A 270 -2.80 18.15 -3.92
CA TYR A 270 -1.50 18.22 -3.24
C TYR A 270 -0.45 17.30 -3.85
N ASN A 271 -0.72 16.70 -5.01
CA ASN A 271 0.17 15.78 -5.71
C ASN A 271 0.63 14.60 -4.81
N LEU A 272 -0.29 14.05 -4.02
CA LEU A 272 -0.03 12.94 -3.10
C LEU A 272 0.38 11.67 -3.86
N ILE A 273 -0.22 11.44 -5.03
CA ILE A 273 0.08 10.29 -5.89
C ILE A 273 1.54 10.28 -6.32
N GLU A 274 2.16 11.45 -6.52
CA GLU A 274 3.60 11.54 -6.84
C GLU A 274 4.53 11.06 -5.73
N THR A 275 4.03 10.93 -4.51
CA THR A 275 4.80 10.40 -3.37
C THR A 275 4.88 8.87 -3.37
N LEU A 276 4.02 8.23 -4.15
CA LEU A 276 4.05 6.79 -4.36
C LEU A 276 5.18 6.43 -5.34
N PRO A 277 5.74 5.23 -5.25
CA PRO A 277 6.77 4.80 -6.15
C PRO A 277 6.27 4.72 -7.59
N LEU A 278 7.12 5.10 -8.54
CA LEU A 278 6.83 5.02 -9.98
C LEU A 278 6.94 3.60 -10.52
N THR A 279 7.66 2.76 -9.82
CA THR A 279 7.96 1.38 -10.24
C THR A 279 7.74 0.40 -9.10
N PRO A 280 7.39 -0.85 -9.40
CA PRO A 280 7.30 -1.91 -8.41
C PRO A 280 8.58 -2.03 -7.58
N GLY A 281 8.43 -2.17 -6.27
CA GLY A 281 9.54 -2.25 -5.34
C GLY A 281 10.21 -0.94 -4.98
N GLY A 282 9.77 0.17 -5.54
CA GLY A 282 10.11 1.49 -5.04
C GLY A 282 9.52 1.73 -3.66
N LYS A 283 10.14 2.63 -2.89
CA LYS A 283 9.64 2.99 -1.57
C LYS A 283 8.74 4.22 -1.66
N VAL A 284 7.67 4.24 -0.88
CA VAL A 284 6.87 5.45 -0.65
C VAL A 284 7.76 6.54 -0.07
N ASN A 285 7.69 7.75 -0.62
CA ASN A 285 8.36 8.91 -0.04
C ASN A 285 7.56 9.40 1.19
N VAL A 286 7.78 8.73 2.32
CA VAL A 286 6.98 8.89 3.54
C VAL A 286 7.00 10.34 4.06
N ASP A 287 8.13 11.02 4.00
CA ASP A 287 8.24 12.42 4.45
C ASP A 287 7.43 13.38 3.58
N SER A 288 7.47 13.21 2.27
CA SER A 288 6.69 13.99 1.33
C SER A 288 5.20 13.66 1.45
N TRP A 289 4.87 12.36 1.52
CA TRP A 289 3.52 11.87 1.73
C TRP A 289 2.90 12.45 3.00
N ARG A 290 3.63 12.40 4.13
CA ARG A 290 3.18 12.96 5.42
C ARG A 290 2.88 14.46 5.33
N ARG A 291 3.80 15.25 4.75
CA ARG A 291 3.60 16.70 4.63
C ARG A 291 2.39 17.03 3.75
N ARG A 292 2.29 16.40 2.59
CA ARG A 292 1.21 16.66 1.63
C ARG A 292 -0.14 16.19 2.17
N LEU A 293 -0.20 15.02 2.81
CA LEU A 293 -1.43 14.52 3.42
C LEU A 293 -1.86 15.39 4.61
N LEU A 294 -0.93 15.84 5.44
CA LEU A 294 -1.25 16.78 6.51
C LEU A 294 -1.87 18.07 5.95
N SER A 295 -1.28 18.65 4.90
CA SER A 295 -1.82 19.84 4.24
C SER A 295 -3.22 19.59 3.68
N TYR A 296 -3.43 18.46 3.02
CA TYR A 296 -4.75 18.06 2.50
C TYR A 296 -5.80 17.95 3.60
N LEU A 297 -5.51 17.24 4.68
CA LEU A 297 -6.45 17.02 5.79
C LEU A 297 -6.72 18.26 6.63
N THR A 298 -5.81 19.24 6.63
CA THR A 298 -5.96 20.49 7.37
C THR A 298 -6.55 21.64 6.53
N ASP A 299 -6.60 21.48 5.20
CA ASP A 299 -7.18 22.49 4.31
C ASP A 299 -8.70 22.53 4.45
N ALA A 300 -9.16 23.53 5.20
CA ALA A 300 -10.58 23.74 5.47
C ALA A 300 -11.42 24.00 4.21
N ARG A 301 -10.80 24.50 3.13
CA ARG A 301 -11.49 24.75 1.85
C ARG A 301 -11.79 23.44 1.13
N THR A 302 -10.79 22.60 0.94
CA THR A 302 -10.93 21.28 0.33
C THR A 302 -11.96 20.43 1.07
N ILE A 303 -11.88 20.42 2.39
CA ILE A 303 -12.83 19.70 3.26
C ILE A 303 -14.24 20.26 3.12
N ARG A 304 -14.41 21.57 3.17
CA ARG A 304 -15.73 22.22 3.08
C ARG A 304 -16.37 22.08 1.70
N GLU A 305 -15.65 22.28 0.61
CA GLU A 305 -16.19 22.20 -0.74
C GLU A 305 -16.70 20.79 -1.02
N ARG A 306 -15.93 19.77 -0.62
CA ARG A 306 -16.33 18.38 -0.75
C ARG A 306 -17.58 18.04 0.06
N TYR A 307 -17.64 18.48 1.30
CA TYR A 307 -18.77 18.21 2.20
C TYR A 307 -20.03 18.99 1.85
N LYS A 308 -19.88 20.22 1.39
CA LYS A 308 -20.99 21.07 0.97
C LYS A 308 -21.71 20.47 -0.24
N ASN A 309 -20.99 19.81 -1.12
CA ASN A 309 -21.54 19.19 -2.32
C ASN A 309 -22.19 17.82 -2.06
N GLU A 310 -21.74 17.11 -1.01
CA GLU A 310 -22.19 15.73 -0.78
C GLU A 310 -23.21 15.60 0.36
N VAL A 311 -23.13 16.37 1.43
CA VAL A 311 -23.90 16.07 2.68
C VAL A 311 -24.45 17.30 3.41
N GLY A 312 -23.94 18.52 3.17
CA GLY A 312 -24.47 19.74 3.81
C GLY A 312 -24.22 19.89 5.33
N GLY A 313 -23.28 19.11 5.89
CA GLY A 313 -22.99 19.05 7.33
C GLY A 313 -21.62 19.64 7.74
N PRO A 314 -21.21 19.48 9.01
CA PRO A 314 -19.88 19.88 9.46
C PRO A 314 -18.80 19.06 8.74
N PRO A 315 -17.55 19.58 8.60
CA PRO A 315 -16.49 18.85 7.94
C PRO A 315 -16.22 17.51 8.62
N PRO A 316 -16.00 16.43 7.86
CA PRO A 316 -15.74 15.12 8.42
C PRO A 316 -14.42 15.11 9.17
N TYR A 317 -14.36 14.25 10.15
CA TYR A 317 -13.09 13.77 10.63
C TYR A 317 -12.98 12.26 10.40
N TRP A 318 -11.75 11.80 10.32
CA TRP A 318 -11.47 10.44 9.92
C TRP A 318 -11.01 9.60 11.11
N LEU A 319 -11.51 8.39 11.15
CA LEU A 319 -11.01 7.33 12.03
C LEU A 319 -10.42 6.21 11.19
N ILE A 320 -9.13 5.99 11.33
CA ILE A 320 -8.45 4.83 10.72
C ILE A 320 -8.28 3.77 11.79
N VAL A 321 -8.87 2.61 11.55
CA VAL A 321 -8.70 1.42 12.38
C VAL A 321 -7.81 0.45 11.61
N LEU A 322 -6.63 0.14 12.16
CA LEU A 322 -5.74 -0.89 11.63
C LEU A 322 -5.86 -2.14 12.49
N ASP A 323 -6.53 -3.15 11.96
CA ASP A 323 -6.76 -4.42 12.67
C ASP A 323 -5.62 -5.40 12.41
N ASP A 324 -5.16 -6.09 13.46
CA ASP A 324 -3.99 -6.96 13.43
C ASP A 324 -2.69 -6.29 12.92
N VAL A 325 -2.49 -5.02 13.27
CA VAL A 325 -1.37 -4.19 12.79
C VAL A 325 0.03 -4.78 13.05
N HIS A 326 0.17 -5.68 14.03
CA HIS A 326 1.42 -6.39 14.31
C HIS A 326 1.93 -7.22 13.12
N HIS A 327 1.05 -7.58 12.16
CA HIS A 327 1.45 -8.29 10.97
C HIS A 327 2.27 -7.44 9.99
N MET A 328 2.00 -6.15 9.92
CA MET A 328 2.65 -5.25 8.97
C MET A 328 3.61 -4.23 9.60
N GLU A 329 3.76 -4.23 10.93
CA GLU A 329 4.53 -3.20 11.64
C GLU A 329 5.93 -3.00 11.07
N GLU A 330 6.70 -4.07 10.89
CA GLU A 330 8.07 -4.00 10.38
C GLU A 330 8.13 -3.53 8.91
N ASN A 331 7.10 -3.81 8.12
CA ASN A 331 7.04 -3.47 6.70
C ASN A 331 6.55 -2.04 6.44
N ALA A 332 5.83 -1.45 7.38
CA ALA A 332 5.18 -0.16 7.23
C ALA A 332 5.44 0.81 8.40
N LYS A 333 6.42 0.52 9.25
CA LYS A 333 6.73 1.28 10.46
C LYS A 333 6.83 2.79 10.22
N ASP A 334 7.56 3.20 9.19
CA ASP A 334 7.76 4.62 8.88
C ASP A 334 6.44 5.30 8.50
N LEU A 335 5.57 4.60 7.75
CA LEU A 335 4.26 5.11 7.36
C LEU A 335 3.30 5.18 8.56
N LEU A 336 3.31 4.17 9.44
CA LEU A 336 2.53 4.17 10.68
C LEU A 336 2.96 5.33 11.60
N GLY A 337 4.28 5.56 11.72
CA GLY A 337 4.82 6.71 12.45
C GLY A 337 4.41 8.05 11.84
N ALA A 338 4.38 8.14 10.50
CA ALA A 338 3.91 9.33 9.80
C ALA A 338 2.41 9.59 10.05
N LEU A 339 1.57 8.55 10.05
CA LEU A 339 0.16 8.66 10.40
C LEU A 339 -0.04 9.18 11.83
N LEU A 340 0.73 8.67 12.79
CA LEU A 340 0.69 9.15 14.16
C LEU A 340 1.04 10.66 14.25
N GLN A 341 2.07 11.11 13.52
CA GLN A 341 2.42 12.52 13.47
C GLN A 341 1.33 13.39 12.81
N ILE A 342 0.64 12.87 11.80
CA ILE A 342 -0.49 13.56 11.15
C ILE A 342 -1.65 13.68 12.12
N SER A 343 -1.99 12.63 12.87
CA SER A 343 -3.11 12.62 13.82
C SER A 343 -2.98 13.62 14.96
N LEU A 344 -1.75 14.10 15.22
CA LEU A 344 -1.53 15.18 16.21
C LEU A 344 -2.02 16.55 15.75
N LYS A 345 -2.19 16.76 14.44
CA LYS A 345 -2.42 18.08 13.84
C LYS A 345 -3.63 18.14 12.92
N ALA A 346 -4.09 17.00 12.40
CA ALA A 346 -5.21 16.90 11.49
C ALA A 346 -6.47 16.33 12.18
N PRO A 347 -7.67 16.50 11.60
CA PRO A 347 -8.90 15.88 12.10
C PRO A 347 -8.92 14.36 11.78
N LEU A 348 -7.89 13.68 12.22
CA LEU A 348 -7.63 12.26 12.03
C LEU A 348 -7.37 11.59 13.38
N ARG A 349 -8.00 10.44 13.61
CA ARG A 349 -7.70 9.56 14.72
C ARG A 349 -7.29 8.20 14.25
N LEU A 350 -6.45 7.57 15.07
CA LEU A 350 -5.91 6.26 14.82
C LEU A 350 -6.34 5.30 15.92
N LEU A 351 -6.81 4.13 15.54
CA LEU A 351 -7.05 3.03 16.45
C LEU A 351 -6.32 1.79 15.93
N PHE A 352 -5.36 1.34 16.68
CA PHE A 352 -4.58 0.15 16.36
C PHE A 352 -5.08 -1.04 17.19
N ILE A 353 -5.29 -2.16 16.53
CA ILE A 353 -5.60 -3.44 17.17
C ILE A 353 -4.40 -4.36 16.98
N SER A 354 -3.79 -4.82 18.06
CA SER A 354 -2.55 -5.57 18.01
C SER A 354 -2.53 -6.72 19.04
N ARG A 355 -1.58 -7.63 18.93
CA ARG A 355 -1.31 -8.62 19.99
C ARG A 355 -0.45 -8.06 21.12
N THR A 356 0.39 -7.08 20.79
CA THR A 356 1.32 -6.43 21.70
C THR A 356 1.28 -4.92 21.49
N THR A 357 1.94 -4.16 22.35
CA THR A 357 2.23 -2.74 22.11
C THR A 357 3.10 -2.56 20.86
N LEU A 358 2.98 -1.42 20.20
CA LEU A 358 3.67 -1.14 18.95
C LEU A 358 4.98 -0.38 19.19
N ARG A 359 5.94 -0.52 18.27
CA ARG A 359 7.26 0.16 18.34
C ARG A 359 7.30 1.50 17.60
N ILE A 360 6.15 2.03 17.20
CA ILE A 360 6.03 3.30 16.48
C ILE A 360 5.91 4.52 17.39
N TYR A 361 5.75 4.31 18.71
CA TYR A 361 5.69 5.33 19.75
C TYR A 361 6.50 4.91 20.97
N ASP A 362 6.78 5.83 21.87
CA ASP A 362 7.51 5.58 23.11
C ASP A 362 6.64 5.77 24.38
N ARG A 363 7.22 5.43 25.55
CA ARG A 363 6.52 5.59 26.83
C ARG A 363 6.15 7.04 27.15
N ARG A 364 6.84 8.03 26.60
CA ARG A 364 6.52 9.43 26.79
C ARG A 364 5.25 9.80 26.07
N ASP A 365 4.99 9.19 24.91
CA ASP A 365 3.75 9.41 24.14
C ASP A 365 2.54 8.92 24.92
N VAL A 366 2.69 7.85 25.71
CA VAL A 366 1.63 7.29 26.56
C VAL A 366 1.48 8.10 27.85
N HIS A 367 2.56 8.24 28.63
CA HIS A 367 2.45 8.70 30.02
C HIS A 367 2.66 10.21 30.19
N ALA A 368 3.52 10.84 29.37
CA ALA A 368 3.86 12.25 29.54
C ALA A 368 3.06 13.17 28.60
N ARG A 369 2.86 12.75 27.37
CA ARG A 369 2.16 13.55 26.35
C ARG A 369 0.68 13.21 26.21
N GLY A 370 0.26 12.02 26.67
CA GLY A 370 -1.10 11.54 26.54
C GLY A 370 -1.58 11.39 25.09
N VAL A 371 -0.64 11.25 24.15
CA VAL A 371 -0.91 11.16 22.70
C VAL A 371 -1.44 9.78 22.33
N VAL A 372 -0.94 8.74 22.97
CA VAL A 372 -1.32 7.35 22.75
C VAL A 372 -2.01 6.82 24.01
N CYS A 373 -3.20 6.27 23.84
CA CYS A 373 -3.94 5.58 24.88
C CYS A 373 -3.79 4.08 24.71
N GLU A 374 -3.04 3.41 25.57
CA GLU A 374 -2.92 1.94 25.57
C GLU A 374 -4.08 1.33 26.34
N MET A 375 -4.75 0.37 25.74
CA MET A 375 -5.90 -0.35 26.28
C MET A 375 -5.60 -1.87 26.26
N PRO A 376 -4.98 -2.41 27.33
CA PRO A 376 -4.74 -3.83 27.43
C PRO A 376 -6.05 -4.58 27.63
N LEU A 377 -6.34 -5.55 26.74
CA LEU A 377 -7.50 -6.40 26.86
C LEU A 377 -7.09 -7.73 27.52
N SER A 378 -7.61 -7.96 28.72
CA SER A 378 -7.38 -9.18 29.50
C SER A 378 -8.57 -10.16 29.40
N GLY A 379 -8.45 -11.33 29.99
CA GLY A 379 -9.57 -12.26 30.16
C GLY A 379 -10.72 -11.64 30.97
N PHE A 380 -11.89 -12.23 30.88
CA PHE A 380 -13.03 -11.82 31.71
C PHE A 380 -12.72 -11.92 33.19
N SER A 381 -13.26 -11.00 33.95
CA SER A 381 -13.29 -11.12 35.42
C SER A 381 -14.14 -12.32 35.81
N LEU A 382 -13.97 -12.80 37.05
CA LEU A 382 -14.80 -13.88 37.57
C LEU A 382 -16.31 -13.48 37.58
N GLU A 383 -16.59 -12.22 37.85
CA GLU A 383 -17.92 -11.66 37.88
C GLU A 383 -18.54 -11.58 36.49
N ASP A 384 -17.82 -11.07 35.49
CA ASP A 384 -18.24 -11.06 34.09
C ASP A 384 -18.52 -12.46 33.57
N THR A 385 -17.66 -13.42 33.91
CA THR A 385 -17.82 -14.82 33.53
C THR A 385 -19.10 -15.41 34.12
N LYS A 386 -19.40 -15.15 35.40
CA LYS A 386 -20.63 -15.59 36.05
C LYS A 386 -21.86 -14.96 35.40
N ASN A 387 -21.83 -13.67 35.14
CA ASN A 387 -22.92 -12.93 34.51
C ASN A 387 -23.19 -13.46 33.11
N TRP A 388 -22.17 -13.70 32.31
CA TRP A 388 -22.30 -14.28 30.97
C TRP A 388 -22.88 -15.68 31.00
N LEU A 389 -22.39 -16.56 31.90
CA LEU A 389 -22.90 -17.91 32.05
C LEU A 389 -24.34 -17.95 32.53
N SER A 390 -24.78 -16.99 33.36
CA SER A 390 -26.15 -16.88 33.79
C SER A 390 -27.13 -16.54 32.63
N GLN A 391 -26.70 -15.66 31.72
CA GLN A 391 -27.46 -15.29 30.53
C GLN A 391 -27.62 -16.47 29.56
N LEU A 392 -26.56 -17.31 29.41
CA LEU A 392 -26.64 -18.51 28.56
C LEU A 392 -27.61 -19.60 29.09
N LYS A 393 -27.88 -19.61 30.40
CA LYS A 393 -28.83 -20.57 30.99
C LYS A 393 -30.30 -20.18 30.77
N HIS A 394 -30.54 -18.94 30.33
CA HIS A 394 -31.88 -18.40 30.07
C HIS A 394 -32.16 -18.16 28.58
N ALA A 395 -31.22 -18.48 27.69
CA ALA A 395 -31.35 -18.45 26.25
C ALA A 395 -31.51 -19.86 25.68
#